data_03a3464a3debf7c7dd77032e68b2a02a
#
_entry.id   03a3464a3debf7c7dd77032e68b2a02a
#
_cell.length_a   1.000
_cell.length_b   1.000
_cell.length_c   1.000
_cell.angle_alpha   90.00
_cell.angle_beta   90.00
_cell.angle_gamma   90.00
#
_symmetry.space_group_name_H-M   'P 1'
#
loop_
_entity.id
_entity.type
_entity.pdbx_description
1 polymer ?
#
loop_
_entity_poly.entity_id
_entity_poly.type
_entity_poly.pdbx_seq_one_letter_code
_entity_poly.pdbx_strand_id
1 'polypeptide(L)'
;MTRLALAIAILASSPAFAATRCDRILAAFGHRLADAVCFESPDLTTNNPATTPANNSIAGLAVGAFTPQTDRGVISPNPPNRTPIIRVVPGIQLDARVADDPTGEARFVLRLPNDWNGRLVVAGASGTRSEFNGDFAWSDYVVQKGYAYASQNKGVLNLFIVSLASPTPPEPLACRLNPTSQIWVHFFDNDPGHPFTDWAPRMVQAAALARDGLEARYGRSPRKTFAVGTSNGGYQVRRAVEMAPDLFDGGVDWEGTFVDAGAPNLLTDLPPAILNFPDYAASGLSANSTAAKNIVAAGYPPDIVGPGNLSLWGLYNAQFWEVTQCQWQKRLDPTYDTYGSGTGTYNYVSRLSASNVGANFAAFATTGRIRRPLVTVAGTMDGLLPIDHHARAYARKVAAAQDKRDDTERASPATGAGRRPEHTDADHGDRDGRPAYRLYEVQNGNHIETFKDLFPQLELIQPHAQRAFDLLVDHVERGAALPADQCIGRGATIAAHPAQPGHCATLFVP
;
A
#
# COMPACT_ATOMS: atom_id res chain seq x y z
N MET A 1 40.50 51.43 60.11
CA MET A 1 40.17 49.99 60.20
C MET A 1 39.08 49.70 59.21
N THR A 2 39.47 49.35 57.97
CA THR A 2 38.54 49.15 56.87
C THR A 2 38.40 47.64 56.68
N ARG A 3 37.18 47.09 56.86
CA ARG A 3 36.90 45.69 56.66
C ARG A 3 36.49 45.45 55.20
N LEU A 4 37.29 44.67 54.49
CA LEU A 4 37.02 44.21 53.16
C LEU A 4 36.13 42.97 53.23
N ALA A 5 34.91 43.05 52.69
CA ALA A 5 33.98 41.89 52.59
C ALA A 5 34.24 41.21 51.25
N LEU A 6 34.70 39.94 51.31
CA LEU A 6 34.89 39.07 50.14
C LEU A 6 33.55 38.40 49.84
N ALA A 7 32.91 38.77 48.71
CA ALA A 7 31.74 38.11 48.19
C ALA A 7 32.14 36.90 47.36
N ILE A 8 31.90 35.69 47.85
CA ILE A 8 32.07 34.42 47.09
C ILE A 8 30.83 34.23 46.23
N ALA A 9 30.93 34.42 44.93
CA ALA A 9 29.88 34.04 43.98
C ALA A 9 29.93 32.51 43.76
N ILE A 10 28.96 31.81 44.32
CA ILE A 10 28.72 30.39 44.05
C ILE A 10 28.06 30.32 42.68
N LEU A 11 28.80 29.98 41.63
CA LEU A 11 28.25 29.56 40.32
C LEU A 11 27.57 28.21 40.52
N ALA A 12 26.27 28.20 40.67
CA ALA A 12 25.48 26.98 40.61
C ALA A 12 25.47 26.50 39.16
N SER A 13 26.36 25.56 38.83
CA SER A 13 26.27 24.78 37.60
C SER A 13 25.03 23.90 37.67
N SER A 14 23.98 24.29 36.95
CA SER A 14 22.83 23.42 36.74
C SER A 14 23.33 22.13 36.08
N PRO A 15 22.98 20.94 36.57
CA PRO A 15 23.34 19.70 35.91
C PRO A 15 22.67 19.73 34.51
N ALA A 16 23.49 19.74 33.46
CA ALA A 16 23.01 19.50 32.13
C ALA A 16 22.46 18.08 32.09
N PHE A 17 21.15 17.92 32.09
CA PHE A 17 20.52 16.61 31.88
C PHE A 17 21.03 16.08 30.54
N ALA A 18 21.63 14.89 30.54
CA ALA A 18 22.05 14.23 29.32
C ALA A 18 20.81 14.00 28.45
N ALA A 19 20.86 14.48 27.21
CA ALA A 19 19.75 14.34 26.26
C ALA A 19 19.36 12.85 26.12
N THR A 20 18.09 12.55 26.25
CA THR A 20 17.57 11.21 26.07
C THR A 20 17.80 10.71 24.64
N ARG A 21 17.57 9.41 24.39
CA ARG A 21 17.62 8.87 23.03
C ARG A 21 16.57 9.53 22.13
N CYS A 22 15.38 9.74 22.65
CA CYS A 22 14.30 10.46 21.95
C CYS A 22 14.67 11.91 21.62
N ASP A 23 15.27 12.66 22.56
CA ASP A 23 15.69 14.03 22.29
C ASP A 23 16.65 14.14 21.12
N ARG A 24 17.60 13.21 21.02
CA ARG A 24 18.55 13.19 19.88
C ARG A 24 17.87 12.86 18.56
N ILE A 25 16.94 11.92 18.55
CA ILE A 25 16.17 11.56 17.35
C ILE A 25 15.31 12.75 16.91
N LEU A 26 14.56 13.37 17.83
CA LEU A 26 13.72 14.54 17.53
C LEU A 26 14.54 15.71 17.01
N ALA A 27 15.72 15.97 17.60
CA ALA A 27 16.62 17.04 17.16
C ALA A 27 17.09 16.85 15.70
N ALA A 28 17.26 15.62 15.23
CA ALA A 28 17.69 15.34 13.86
C ALA A 28 16.63 15.72 12.81
N PHE A 29 15.36 15.76 13.20
CA PHE A 29 14.28 16.17 12.29
C PHE A 29 14.09 17.70 12.25
N GLY A 30 14.43 18.40 13.34
CA GLY A 30 14.23 19.85 13.46
C GLY A 30 12.76 20.22 13.23
N HIS A 31 12.53 21.13 12.29
CA HIS A 31 11.19 21.64 11.96
C HIS A 31 10.45 20.79 10.91
N ARG A 32 11.02 19.68 10.44
CA ARG A 32 10.39 18.83 9.41
C ARG A 32 9.25 17.98 9.93
N LEU A 33 9.20 17.76 11.24
CA LEU A 33 8.10 17.07 11.91
C LEU A 33 7.37 18.02 12.88
N ALA A 34 6.08 17.84 12.97
CA ALA A 34 5.22 18.51 13.94
C ALA A 34 4.47 17.45 14.77
N ASP A 35 4.03 17.86 15.96
CA ASP A 35 3.27 17.00 16.89
C ASP A 35 3.97 15.65 17.15
N ALA A 36 5.31 15.67 17.14
CA ALA A 36 6.11 14.47 17.23
C ALA A 36 6.10 13.90 18.65
N VAL A 37 5.75 12.62 18.76
CA VAL A 37 5.79 11.84 20.00
C VAL A 37 6.83 10.74 19.84
N CYS A 38 7.87 10.77 20.67
CA CYS A 38 8.90 9.73 20.69
C CYS A 38 8.91 9.06 22.06
N PHE A 39 8.94 7.74 22.09
CA PHE A 39 9.00 6.97 23.34
C PHE A 39 9.80 5.68 23.20
N GLU A 40 10.42 5.25 24.29
CA GLU A 40 11.02 3.93 24.41
C GLU A 40 9.91 2.89 24.62
N SER A 41 9.84 1.91 23.75
CA SER A 41 8.84 0.84 23.81
C SER A 41 9.49 -0.46 24.30
N PRO A 42 8.87 -1.16 25.25
CA PRO A 42 9.30 -2.49 25.63
C PRO A 42 9.06 -3.53 24.53
N ASP A 43 8.11 -3.25 23.63
CA ASP A 43 7.78 -4.10 22.49
C ASP A 43 7.24 -3.24 21.33
N LEU A 44 7.87 -3.34 20.16
CA LEU A 44 7.46 -2.65 18.93
C LEU A 44 6.43 -3.43 18.11
N THR A 45 6.02 -4.62 18.58
CA THR A 45 4.99 -5.41 17.91
C THR A 45 3.58 -4.99 18.33
N THR A 46 2.57 -5.45 17.59
CA THR A 46 1.16 -5.18 17.89
C THR A 46 0.64 -5.86 19.17
N ASN A 47 1.45 -6.65 19.85
CA ASN A 47 1.14 -7.12 21.21
C ASN A 47 1.19 -6.00 22.24
N ASN A 48 1.93 -4.92 21.96
CA ASN A 48 1.94 -3.73 22.78
C ASN A 48 0.94 -2.70 22.21
N PRO A 49 -0.19 -2.45 22.89
CA PRO A 49 -1.21 -1.51 22.40
C PRO A 49 -0.70 -0.06 22.31
N ALA A 50 0.40 0.29 22.98
CA ALA A 50 0.99 1.62 22.89
C ALA A 50 1.67 1.89 21.55
N THR A 51 2.11 0.85 20.84
CA THR A 51 2.77 0.97 19.53
C THR A 51 1.78 1.02 18.37
N THR A 52 0.58 0.47 18.56
CA THR A 52 -0.50 0.47 17.56
C THR A 52 -1.78 0.90 18.25
N PRO A 53 -2.08 2.21 18.25
CA PRO A 53 -3.23 2.75 18.98
C PRO A 53 -4.55 2.11 18.55
N ALA A 54 -5.44 1.91 19.51
CA ALA A 54 -6.79 1.44 19.21
C ALA A 54 -7.55 2.52 18.42
N ASN A 55 -8.30 2.09 17.42
CA ASN A 55 -9.15 2.99 16.70
C ASN A 55 -10.45 3.26 17.45
N ASN A 56 -10.67 4.50 17.77
CA ASN A 56 -11.88 4.97 18.47
C ASN A 56 -12.79 5.84 17.58
N SER A 57 -12.41 6.10 16.32
CA SER A 57 -13.11 7.10 15.50
C SER A 57 -14.42 6.60 14.90
N ILE A 58 -14.67 5.29 14.89
CA ILE A 58 -15.91 4.71 14.36
C ILE A 58 -16.51 3.73 15.39
N ALA A 59 -16.54 4.14 16.65
CA ALA A 59 -17.13 3.35 17.72
C ALA A 59 -18.60 3.03 17.41
N GLY A 60 -18.95 1.74 17.38
CA GLY A 60 -20.32 1.27 17.20
C GLY A 60 -20.69 0.85 15.79
N LEU A 61 -19.85 1.03 14.78
CA LEU A 61 -20.08 0.47 13.46
C LEU A 61 -19.14 -0.70 13.21
N ALA A 62 -19.71 -1.87 13.02
CA ALA A 62 -19.01 -3.10 12.66
C ALA A 62 -18.48 -3.04 11.20
N VAL A 63 -17.96 -1.90 10.78
CA VAL A 63 -17.36 -1.72 9.46
C VAL A 63 -15.87 -1.94 9.61
N GLY A 64 -15.47 -3.19 9.88
CA GLY A 64 -14.08 -3.56 10.11
C GLY A 64 -13.14 -3.10 8.99
N ALA A 65 -13.64 -3.04 7.76
CA ALA A 65 -12.93 -2.53 6.60
C ALA A 65 -12.50 -1.05 6.72
N PHE A 66 -13.20 -0.28 7.54
CA PHE A 66 -13.01 1.16 7.68
C PHE A 66 -12.44 1.58 9.04
N THR A 67 -11.97 0.62 9.84
CA THR A 67 -11.30 0.97 11.09
C THR A 67 -9.93 1.59 10.80
N PRO A 68 -9.64 2.78 11.33
CA PRO A 68 -8.54 3.60 10.83
C PRO A 68 -7.15 3.07 11.11
N GLN A 69 -6.90 2.43 12.21
CA GLN A 69 -5.52 2.27 12.65
C GLN A 69 -4.89 0.94 12.33
N THR A 70 -5.67 -0.05 12.10
CA THR A 70 -5.13 -1.39 11.87
C THR A 70 -5.92 -2.08 10.80
N ASP A 71 -5.26 -2.82 9.95
CA ASP A 71 -5.92 -3.69 8.99
C ASP A 71 -6.41 -5.01 9.60
N ARG A 72 -6.48 -5.07 10.93
CA ARG A 72 -6.81 -6.31 11.65
C ARG A 72 -8.06 -6.99 11.11
N GLY A 73 -9.06 -6.23 10.71
CA GLY A 73 -10.29 -6.75 10.15
C GLY A 73 -10.31 -6.84 8.62
N VAL A 74 -9.25 -6.42 7.92
CA VAL A 74 -9.23 -6.30 6.45
C VAL A 74 -8.12 -7.11 5.82
N ILE A 75 -6.88 -6.93 6.26
CA ILE A 75 -5.68 -7.54 5.68
C ILE A 75 -5.18 -8.69 6.54
N SER A 76 -5.27 -8.56 7.86
CA SER A 76 -4.87 -9.60 8.78
C SER A 76 -6.09 -10.28 9.36
N PRO A 77 -6.47 -11.43 8.84
CA PRO A 77 -7.57 -12.23 9.38
C PRO A 77 -7.38 -12.53 10.86
N ASN A 78 -8.43 -13.01 11.51
CA ASN A 78 -8.37 -13.41 12.91
C ASN A 78 -7.23 -14.42 13.17
N PRO A 79 -6.60 -14.41 14.37
CA PRO A 79 -5.66 -15.48 14.72
C PRO A 79 -6.31 -16.85 14.52
N PRO A 80 -5.58 -17.86 14.00
CA PRO A 80 -4.11 -17.89 13.81
C PRO A 80 -3.63 -17.41 12.42
N ASN A 81 -4.48 -16.87 11.58
CA ASN A 81 -4.18 -16.61 10.17
C ASN A 81 -3.38 -15.32 9.92
N ARG A 82 -3.05 -14.55 10.94
CA ARG A 82 -2.20 -13.35 10.82
C ARG A 82 -0.76 -13.62 11.20
N THR A 83 0.14 -12.66 10.96
CA THR A 83 1.57 -12.78 11.31
C THR A 83 1.75 -13.19 12.75
N PRO A 84 2.39 -14.34 13.02
CA PRO A 84 2.70 -14.77 14.39
C PRO A 84 3.72 -13.83 15.04
N ILE A 85 3.47 -13.43 16.28
CA ILE A 85 4.44 -12.73 17.09
C ILE A 85 5.11 -13.76 18.00
N ILE A 86 6.38 -14.03 17.73
CA ILE A 86 7.17 -15.08 18.41
C ILE A 86 8.22 -14.53 19.37
N ARG A 87 8.44 -13.20 19.36
CA ARG A 87 9.35 -12.54 20.29
C ARG A 87 8.96 -11.09 20.56
N VAL A 88 9.31 -10.61 21.72
CA VAL A 88 9.28 -9.20 22.11
C VAL A 88 10.39 -8.45 21.40
N VAL A 89 10.11 -7.23 20.93
CA VAL A 89 11.06 -6.39 20.21
C VAL A 89 11.18 -5.02 20.90
N PRO A 90 12.07 -4.86 21.88
CA PRO A 90 12.26 -3.55 22.51
C PRO A 90 12.93 -2.56 21.55
N GLY A 91 12.55 -1.28 21.66
CA GLY A 91 13.08 -0.23 20.79
C GLY A 91 12.51 1.15 21.06
N ILE A 92 12.52 1.98 20.05
CA ILE A 92 11.95 3.33 20.08
C ILE A 92 10.89 3.42 18.98
N GLN A 93 9.77 4.06 19.29
CA GLN A 93 8.78 4.50 18.31
C GLN A 93 8.72 6.03 18.28
N LEU A 94 8.60 6.56 17.07
CA LEU A 94 8.32 7.95 16.77
C LEU A 94 7.07 8.02 15.92
N ASP A 95 6.08 8.77 16.37
CA ASP A 95 4.85 9.10 15.65
C ASP A 95 4.84 10.61 15.43
N ALA A 96 4.52 11.07 14.22
CA ALA A 96 4.57 12.50 13.92
C ALA A 96 3.65 12.88 12.77
N ARG A 97 3.39 14.18 12.67
CA ARG A 97 2.87 14.82 11.47
C ARG A 97 4.04 15.40 10.66
N VAL A 98 3.94 15.35 9.35
CA VAL A 98 4.92 15.99 8.45
C VAL A 98 4.62 17.49 8.41
N ALA A 99 5.61 18.32 8.75
CA ALA A 99 5.38 19.75 9.01
C ALA A 99 5.17 20.59 7.75
N ASP A 100 5.76 20.17 6.61
CA ASP A 100 5.67 20.86 5.31
C ASP A 100 4.42 20.46 4.50
N ASP A 101 3.56 19.64 5.07
CA ASP A 101 2.29 19.31 4.46
C ASP A 101 1.27 20.45 4.62
N PRO A 102 0.81 21.09 3.52
CA PRO A 102 -0.09 22.23 3.60
C PRO A 102 -1.47 21.87 4.16
N THR A 103 -1.90 20.62 4.03
CA THR A 103 -3.18 20.14 4.60
C THR A 103 -3.06 19.80 6.08
N GLY A 104 -1.87 19.53 6.58
CA GLY A 104 -1.61 19.05 7.93
C GLY A 104 -2.06 17.61 8.17
N GLU A 105 -2.33 16.85 7.12
CA GLU A 105 -2.88 15.49 7.18
C GLU A 105 -1.81 14.41 7.10
N ALA A 106 -0.63 14.70 6.55
CA ALA A 106 0.44 13.72 6.37
C ALA A 106 0.98 13.22 7.71
N ARG A 107 0.91 11.91 7.93
CA ARG A 107 1.36 11.20 9.13
C ARG A 107 2.53 10.27 8.82
N PHE A 108 3.35 10.04 9.82
CA PHE A 108 4.55 9.23 9.73
C PHE A 108 4.78 8.47 11.03
N VAL A 109 5.14 7.20 10.93
CA VAL A 109 5.59 6.36 12.05
C VAL A 109 6.96 5.78 11.74
N LEU A 110 7.82 5.71 12.76
CA LEU A 110 9.16 5.10 12.66
C LEU A 110 9.41 4.21 13.89
N ARG A 111 9.76 2.94 13.65
CA ARG A 111 10.10 1.95 14.66
C ARG A 111 11.56 1.54 14.53
N LEU A 112 12.30 1.69 15.62
CA LEU A 112 13.75 1.53 15.71
C LEU A 112 14.08 0.43 16.74
N PRO A 113 14.20 -0.86 16.35
CA PRO A 113 14.53 -1.95 17.24
C PRO A 113 15.89 -1.76 17.89
N ASN A 114 16.06 -2.13 19.18
CA ASN A 114 17.38 -2.06 19.81
C ASN A 114 18.42 -2.95 19.10
N ASP A 115 17.99 -4.13 18.62
CA ASP A 115 18.82 -5.08 17.85
C ASP A 115 18.68 -4.87 16.35
N TRP A 116 18.96 -3.65 15.89
CA TRP A 116 18.81 -3.31 14.47
C TRP A 116 19.82 -4.05 13.57
N ASN A 117 19.32 -4.74 12.56
CA ASN A 117 20.12 -5.54 11.62
C ASN A 117 20.77 -4.73 10.46
N GLY A 118 20.61 -3.41 10.44
CA GLY A 118 21.15 -2.54 9.40
C GLY A 118 20.23 -2.35 8.17
N ARG A 119 18.98 -2.76 8.25
CA ARG A 119 18.01 -2.68 7.15
C ARG A 119 16.78 -1.87 7.54
N LEU A 120 16.14 -1.26 6.52
CA LEU A 120 14.91 -0.49 6.66
C LEU A 120 13.82 -1.08 5.76
N VAL A 121 12.61 -1.18 6.28
CA VAL A 121 11.40 -1.42 5.48
C VAL A 121 10.51 -0.20 5.57
N VAL A 122 10.05 0.28 4.42
CA VAL A 122 9.10 1.40 4.32
C VAL A 122 7.82 0.87 3.73
N ALA A 123 6.71 1.06 4.46
CA ALA A 123 5.41 0.56 4.05
C ALA A 123 4.52 1.64 3.44
N GLY A 124 3.84 1.27 2.36
CA GLY A 124 2.74 2.02 1.78
C GLY A 124 1.42 1.67 2.46
N ALA A 125 0.54 2.65 2.64
CA ALA A 125 -0.78 2.46 3.21
C ALA A 125 -1.82 2.11 2.14
N SER A 126 -2.64 1.09 2.36
CA SER A 126 -3.73 0.69 1.47
C SER A 126 -4.94 1.63 1.60
N GLY A 127 -5.87 1.60 0.65
CA GLY A 127 -7.11 2.37 0.68
C GLY A 127 -6.91 3.80 1.20
N THR A 128 -7.86 4.32 1.96
CA THR A 128 -7.70 5.51 2.82
C THR A 128 -7.45 5.01 4.23
N ARG A 129 -6.18 4.95 4.64
CA ARG A 129 -5.73 4.31 5.88
C ARG A 129 -4.67 5.14 6.58
N SER A 130 -4.49 4.89 7.87
CA SER A 130 -3.49 5.54 8.70
C SER A 130 -2.07 4.99 8.45
N GLU A 131 -1.10 5.63 9.08
CA GLU A 131 0.30 5.21 9.15
C GLU A 131 0.51 3.86 9.84
N PHE A 132 -0.49 3.38 10.59
CA PHE A 132 -0.46 2.06 11.27
C PHE A 132 -1.05 0.93 10.43
N ASN A 133 -1.45 1.20 9.21
CA ASN A 133 -2.15 0.27 8.33
C ASN A 133 -1.39 -1.04 8.10
N GLY A 134 -0.07 -0.98 7.94
CA GLY A 134 0.77 -2.15 7.68
C GLY A 134 1.23 -2.92 8.94
N ASP A 135 0.71 -2.60 10.12
CA ASP A 135 1.28 -3.09 11.37
C ASP A 135 1.20 -4.60 11.54
N PHE A 136 0.03 -5.18 11.31
CA PHE A 136 -0.18 -6.62 11.50
C PHE A 136 0.43 -7.48 10.39
N ALA A 137 0.53 -6.95 9.18
CA ALA A 137 1.05 -7.67 8.03
C ALA A 137 2.56 -7.47 7.86
N TRP A 138 3.04 -6.24 7.93
CA TRP A 138 4.40 -5.89 7.58
C TRP A 138 5.27 -5.55 8.79
N SER A 139 4.82 -4.63 9.68
CA SER A 139 5.65 -4.24 10.83
C SER A 139 5.96 -5.45 11.73
N ASP A 140 4.94 -6.20 12.16
CA ASP A 140 5.14 -7.39 12.97
C ASP A 140 6.07 -8.41 12.31
N TYR A 141 6.01 -8.53 10.99
CA TYR A 141 6.87 -9.46 10.25
C TYR A 141 8.34 -9.04 10.24
N VAL A 142 8.61 -7.74 10.04
CA VAL A 142 9.98 -7.28 9.81
C VAL A 142 10.70 -6.82 11.08
N VAL A 143 9.99 -6.21 12.06
CA VAL A 143 10.65 -5.77 13.30
C VAL A 143 11.18 -6.97 14.12
N GLN A 144 10.47 -8.11 14.10
CA GLN A 144 10.92 -9.34 14.72
C GLN A 144 12.20 -9.91 14.08
N LYS A 145 12.48 -9.56 12.81
CA LYS A 145 13.72 -9.90 12.10
C LYS A 145 14.81 -8.82 12.28
N GLY A 146 14.56 -7.81 13.12
CA GLY A 146 15.50 -6.75 13.43
C GLY A 146 15.56 -5.63 12.40
N TYR A 147 14.62 -5.54 11.47
CA TYR A 147 14.52 -4.41 10.56
C TYR A 147 13.96 -3.17 11.30
N ALA A 148 14.44 -1.98 10.97
CA ALA A 148 13.69 -0.78 11.23
C ALA A 148 12.48 -0.73 10.29
N TYR A 149 11.39 -0.13 10.76
CA TYR A 149 10.16 -0.01 10.00
C TYR A 149 9.67 1.42 9.99
N ALA A 150 9.28 1.91 8.82
CA ALA A 150 8.62 3.19 8.68
C ALA A 150 7.35 3.03 7.85
N SER A 151 6.34 3.85 8.14
CA SER A 151 5.10 3.90 7.38
C SER A 151 4.52 5.31 7.35
N GLN A 152 3.53 5.53 6.49
CA GLN A 152 2.87 6.81 6.28
C GLN A 152 1.43 6.60 5.78
N ASN A 153 0.62 7.63 5.80
CA ASN A 153 -0.79 7.60 5.43
C ASN A 153 -1.12 8.18 4.06
N LYS A 154 -0.16 8.30 3.15
CA LYS A 154 -0.28 8.92 1.81
C LYS A 154 -0.54 10.44 1.81
N GLY A 155 -0.48 11.10 2.96
CA GLY A 155 -0.83 12.52 3.10
C GLY A 155 -2.33 12.75 3.26
N VAL A 156 -3.12 11.69 3.46
CA VAL A 156 -4.56 11.79 3.69
C VAL A 156 -4.93 11.11 5.00
N LEU A 157 -5.84 11.69 5.76
CA LEU A 157 -6.38 11.05 6.94
C LEU A 157 -7.33 9.91 6.55
N ASN A 158 -7.76 9.16 7.53
CA ASN A 158 -8.66 8.05 7.30
C ASN A 158 -10.08 8.54 7.03
N LEU A 159 -10.89 7.72 6.35
CA LEU A 159 -12.29 8.03 6.14
C LEU A 159 -13.08 8.04 7.47
N PHE A 160 -14.16 8.82 7.50
CA PHE A 160 -15.08 8.87 8.63
C PHE A 160 -16.53 8.90 8.14
N ILE A 161 -17.46 8.58 9.03
CA ILE A 161 -18.88 8.64 8.72
C ILE A 161 -19.39 10.04 9.01
N VAL A 162 -19.95 10.68 7.98
CA VAL A 162 -20.55 12.00 8.07
C VAL A 162 -22.05 11.95 8.30
N SER A 163 -22.71 10.84 7.91
CA SER A 163 -24.12 10.61 8.18
C SER A 163 -24.45 9.12 8.19
N LEU A 164 -25.32 8.71 9.10
CA LEU A 164 -25.84 7.33 9.18
C LEU A 164 -27.16 7.15 8.44
N ALA A 165 -27.88 8.23 8.13
CA ALA A 165 -29.21 8.17 7.54
C ALA A 165 -29.55 9.48 6.82
N SER A 166 -28.93 9.72 5.67
CA SER A 166 -29.30 10.84 4.81
C SER A 166 -29.72 10.36 3.43
N PRO A 167 -30.84 10.82 2.87
CA PRO A 167 -31.25 10.49 1.52
C PRO A 167 -30.38 11.17 0.45
N THR A 168 -29.67 12.24 0.81
CA THR A 168 -28.83 13.04 -0.08
C THR A 168 -27.43 13.20 0.51
N PRO A 169 -26.40 13.51 -0.32
CA PRO A 169 -25.07 13.80 0.19
C PRO A 169 -25.11 14.95 1.20
N PRO A 170 -24.61 14.75 2.43
CA PRO A 170 -24.60 15.81 3.44
C PRO A 170 -23.55 16.90 3.18
N GLU A 171 -22.57 16.60 2.32
CA GLU A 171 -21.51 17.52 1.91
C GLU A 171 -20.95 17.10 0.52
N PRO A 172 -20.22 17.97 -0.19
CA PRO A 172 -19.76 17.71 -1.57
C PRO A 172 -18.88 16.49 -1.74
N LEU A 173 -18.04 16.15 -0.76
CA LEU A 173 -17.12 15.01 -0.83
C LEU A 173 -17.67 13.71 -0.23
N ALA A 174 -18.88 13.77 0.36
CA ALA A 174 -19.50 12.57 0.92
C ALA A 174 -19.78 11.52 -0.16
N CYS A 175 -19.44 10.28 0.15
CA CYS A 175 -19.67 9.12 -0.69
C CYS A 175 -20.61 8.14 0.00
N ARG A 176 -21.56 7.54 -0.74
CA ARG A 176 -22.36 6.43 -0.21
C ARG A 176 -21.50 5.21 0.06
N LEU A 177 -21.84 4.47 1.10
CA LEU A 177 -21.18 3.20 1.37
C LEU A 177 -21.47 2.15 0.28
N ASN A 178 -22.72 2.13 -0.21
CA ASN A 178 -23.14 1.33 -1.37
C ASN A 178 -24.34 2.01 -2.06
N PRO A 179 -24.77 1.57 -3.26
CA PRO A 179 -25.78 2.27 -4.06
C PRO A 179 -27.13 2.50 -3.37
N THR A 180 -27.50 1.66 -2.42
CA THR A 180 -28.77 1.75 -1.68
C THR A 180 -28.63 2.27 -0.27
N SER A 181 -27.40 2.53 0.20
CA SER A 181 -27.12 2.98 1.56
C SER A 181 -27.53 4.44 1.76
N GLN A 182 -28.00 4.75 2.97
CA GLN A 182 -28.11 6.11 3.48
C GLN A 182 -26.93 6.50 4.38
N ILE A 183 -25.95 5.61 4.51
CA ILE A 183 -24.70 5.88 5.20
C ILE A 183 -23.75 6.58 4.24
N TRP A 184 -23.24 7.72 4.68
CA TRP A 184 -22.30 8.51 3.94
C TRP A 184 -20.98 8.60 4.68
N VAL A 185 -19.91 8.47 3.93
CA VAL A 185 -18.53 8.56 4.42
C VAL A 185 -17.80 9.69 3.70
N HIS A 186 -16.87 10.32 4.40
CA HIS A 186 -15.96 11.31 3.85
C HIS A 186 -14.55 10.72 3.86
N PHE A 187 -13.83 10.92 2.79
CA PHE A 187 -12.39 10.69 2.72
C PHE A 187 -11.70 12.00 3.10
N PHE A 188 -10.80 11.96 4.03
CA PHE A 188 -10.12 13.13 4.62
C PHE A 188 -9.17 13.86 3.65
N ASP A 189 -9.63 14.15 2.47
CA ASP A 189 -8.98 14.96 1.48
C ASP A 189 -10.02 15.97 1.01
N ASN A 190 -9.84 17.22 1.42
CA ASN A 190 -10.79 18.29 1.18
C ASN A 190 -10.67 18.92 -0.22
N ASP A 191 -9.72 18.48 -1.03
CA ASP A 191 -9.58 18.92 -2.41
C ASP A 191 -10.23 17.92 -3.37
N PRO A 192 -11.44 18.20 -3.91
CA PRO A 192 -12.15 17.30 -4.82
C PRO A 192 -11.45 17.12 -6.16
N GLY A 193 -10.55 18.03 -6.53
CA GLY A 193 -9.77 17.96 -7.77
C GLY A 193 -8.38 17.33 -7.61
N HIS A 194 -8.02 16.92 -6.42
CA HIS A 194 -6.68 16.40 -6.16
C HIS A 194 -6.47 15.00 -6.77
N PRO A 195 -5.54 14.83 -7.72
CA PRO A 195 -5.39 13.59 -8.50
C PRO A 195 -4.48 12.56 -7.82
N PHE A 196 -4.45 12.47 -6.50
CA PHE A 196 -3.61 11.53 -5.72
C PHE A 196 -2.10 11.64 -5.98
N THR A 197 -1.63 12.77 -6.47
CA THR A 197 -0.22 12.97 -6.86
C THR A 197 0.75 12.84 -5.69
N ASP A 198 0.31 13.08 -4.47
CA ASP A 198 1.16 13.02 -3.27
C ASP A 198 1.41 11.61 -2.75
N TRP A 199 0.59 10.64 -3.13
CA TRP A 199 0.66 9.31 -2.54
C TRP A 199 2.05 8.68 -2.63
N ALA A 200 2.66 8.66 -3.82
CA ALA A 200 4.00 8.09 -3.97
C ALA A 200 5.11 8.99 -3.38
N PRO A 201 5.10 10.33 -3.58
CA PRO A 201 6.02 11.23 -2.90
C PRO A 201 6.04 11.07 -1.37
N ARG A 202 4.90 10.86 -0.72
CA ARG A 202 4.85 10.63 0.74
C ARG A 202 5.59 9.37 1.17
N MET A 203 5.58 8.30 0.37
CA MET A 203 6.38 7.11 0.66
C MET A 203 7.89 7.39 0.52
N VAL A 204 8.28 8.15 -0.49
CA VAL A 204 9.68 8.59 -0.68
C VAL A 204 10.13 9.49 0.47
N GLN A 205 9.29 10.42 0.90
CA GLN A 205 9.54 11.29 2.06
C GLN A 205 9.69 10.47 3.36
N ALA A 206 8.82 9.48 3.58
CA ALA A 206 8.93 8.60 4.74
C ALA A 206 10.24 7.82 4.76
N ALA A 207 10.72 7.34 3.60
CA ALA A 207 12.03 6.69 3.49
C ALA A 207 13.18 7.64 3.86
N ALA A 208 13.14 8.87 3.37
CA ALA A 208 14.17 9.89 3.67
C ALA A 208 14.18 10.24 5.17
N LEU A 209 13.01 10.52 5.75
CA LEU A 209 12.86 10.80 7.19
C LEU A 209 13.35 9.60 8.03
N ALA A 210 12.99 8.38 7.64
CA ALA A 210 13.41 7.18 8.36
C ALA A 210 14.95 7.02 8.36
N ARG A 211 15.62 7.33 7.24
CA ARG A 211 17.11 7.30 7.16
C ARG A 211 17.74 8.27 8.14
N ASP A 212 17.22 9.49 8.26
CA ASP A 212 17.71 10.48 9.21
C ASP A 212 17.52 10.02 10.67
N GLY A 213 16.35 9.45 10.98
CA GLY A 213 16.08 8.87 12.30
C GLY A 213 17.00 7.70 12.64
N LEU A 214 17.32 6.84 11.66
CA LEU A 214 18.28 5.75 11.81
C LEU A 214 19.71 6.27 12.07
N GLU A 215 20.13 7.27 11.33
CA GLU A 215 21.43 7.89 11.53
C GLU A 215 21.54 8.53 12.92
N ALA A 216 20.51 9.26 13.34
CA ALA A 216 20.44 9.84 14.69
C ALA A 216 20.48 8.79 15.80
N ARG A 217 19.84 7.61 15.58
CA ARG A 217 19.74 6.54 16.58
C ARG A 217 20.96 5.64 16.63
N TYR A 218 21.49 5.24 15.46
CA TYR A 218 22.54 4.21 15.35
C TYR A 218 23.87 4.75 14.79
N GLY A 219 23.95 6.04 14.42
CA GLY A 219 25.15 6.65 13.86
C GLY A 219 25.48 6.21 12.42
N ARG A 220 24.54 5.59 11.73
CA ARG A 220 24.71 5.12 10.35
C ARG A 220 23.38 5.00 9.62
N SER A 221 23.41 5.22 8.31
CA SER A 221 22.30 4.95 7.39
C SER A 221 22.04 3.44 7.20
N PRO A 222 20.84 3.02 6.77
CA PRO A 222 20.56 1.63 6.43
C PRO A 222 21.42 1.16 5.25
N ARG A 223 21.90 -0.08 5.31
CA ARG A 223 22.62 -0.71 4.20
C ARG A 223 21.70 -1.06 3.04
N LYS A 224 20.46 -1.41 3.35
CA LYS A 224 19.41 -1.76 2.42
C LYS A 224 18.08 -1.20 2.89
N THR A 225 17.30 -0.71 1.93
CA THR A 225 15.94 -0.19 2.15
C THR A 225 14.98 -0.87 1.19
N PHE A 226 13.90 -1.45 1.73
CA PHE A 226 12.90 -2.16 0.95
C PHE A 226 11.55 -1.46 1.05
N ALA A 227 10.83 -1.40 -0.07
CA ALA A 227 9.46 -0.92 -0.14
C ALA A 227 8.49 -2.09 -0.02
N VAL A 228 7.45 -1.97 0.79
CA VAL A 228 6.36 -2.97 0.89
C VAL A 228 5.01 -2.26 0.93
N GLY A 229 3.95 -2.90 0.48
CA GLY A 229 2.62 -2.27 0.57
C GLY A 229 1.53 -3.09 -0.11
N THR A 230 0.29 -2.85 0.30
CA THR A 230 -0.90 -3.56 -0.18
C THR A 230 -1.85 -2.59 -0.85
N SER A 231 -2.52 -3.00 -1.94
CA SER A 231 -3.53 -2.18 -2.62
C SER A 231 -2.94 -0.84 -3.10
N ASN A 232 -3.49 0.30 -2.67
CA ASN A 232 -2.88 1.61 -2.95
C ASN A 232 -1.46 1.73 -2.38
N GLY A 233 -1.13 1.00 -1.31
CA GLY A 233 0.24 0.87 -0.82
C GLY A 233 1.15 0.11 -1.78
N GLY A 234 0.63 -0.91 -2.46
CA GLY A 234 1.32 -1.60 -3.55
C GLY A 234 1.58 -0.68 -4.75
N TYR A 235 0.61 0.18 -5.12
CA TYR A 235 0.85 1.26 -6.07
C TYR A 235 2.03 2.15 -5.63
N GLN A 236 2.08 2.55 -4.35
CA GLN A 236 3.20 3.35 -3.84
C GLN A 236 4.54 2.63 -3.98
N VAL A 237 4.58 1.30 -3.76
CA VAL A 237 5.79 0.48 -3.96
C VAL A 237 6.25 0.52 -5.42
N ARG A 238 5.34 0.30 -6.39
CA ARG A 238 5.63 0.40 -7.83
C ARG A 238 6.28 1.74 -8.14
N ARG A 239 5.65 2.83 -7.69
CA ARG A 239 6.16 4.19 -7.92
C ARG A 239 7.47 4.46 -7.20
N ALA A 240 7.67 3.95 -5.98
CA ALA A 240 8.90 4.15 -5.22
C ALA A 240 10.13 3.57 -5.98
N VAL A 241 10.03 2.36 -6.51
CA VAL A 241 11.11 1.73 -7.27
C VAL A 241 11.31 2.34 -8.66
N GLU A 242 10.27 2.98 -9.23
CA GLU A 242 10.35 3.72 -10.49
C GLU A 242 11.03 5.09 -10.34
N MET A 243 10.71 5.84 -9.27
CA MET A 243 11.06 7.26 -9.14
C MET A 243 12.20 7.55 -8.17
N ALA A 244 12.46 6.68 -7.20
CA ALA A 244 13.46 6.88 -6.15
C ALA A 244 14.41 5.67 -5.96
N PRO A 245 15.08 5.20 -7.02
CA PRO A 245 15.93 4.00 -6.96
C PRO A 245 17.15 4.17 -6.06
N ASP A 246 17.53 5.41 -5.72
CA ASP A 246 18.63 5.71 -4.81
C ASP A 246 18.24 5.56 -3.33
N LEU A 247 16.94 5.53 -3.05
CA LEU A 247 16.41 5.32 -1.69
C LEU A 247 15.98 3.87 -1.44
N PHE A 248 15.60 3.15 -2.48
CA PHE A 248 15.06 1.79 -2.37
C PHE A 248 15.92 0.79 -3.14
N ASP A 249 16.23 -0.32 -2.52
CA ASP A 249 16.99 -1.43 -3.13
C ASP A 249 16.08 -2.48 -3.78
N GLY A 250 14.78 -2.45 -3.48
CA GLY A 250 13.78 -3.34 -4.08
C GLY A 250 12.41 -3.17 -3.41
N GLY A 251 11.40 -3.84 -3.95
CA GLY A 251 10.03 -3.73 -3.43
C GLY A 251 9.20 -5.00 -3.57
N VAL A 252 8.22 -5.15 -2.64
CA VAL A 252 7.13 -6.11 -2.76
C VAL A 252 5.81 -5.37 -2.82
N ASP A 253 5.17 -5.48 -3.94
CA ASP A 253 3.85 -4.98 -4.25
C ASP A 253 2.83 -6.11 -4.03
N TRP A 254 1.99 -5.96 -3.03
CA TRP A 254 0.89 -6.87 -2.78
C TRP A 254 -0.40 -6.27 -3.32
N GLU A 255 -0.89 -6.81 -4.45
CA GLU A 255 -2.12 -6.38 -5.13
C GLU A 255 -2.22 -4.88 -5.38
N GLY A 256 -1.13 -4.26 -5.84
CA GLY A 256 -1.10 -2.83 -6.08
C GLY A 256 -2.10 -2.39 -7.13
N THR A 257 -2.78 -1.27 -6.85
CA THR A 257 -3.64 -0.61 -7.83
C THR A 257 -2.83 -0.25 -9.07
N PHE A 258 -3.30 -0.63 -10.24
CA PHE A 258 -2.74 -0.18 -11.50
C PHE A 258 -3.33 1.19 -11.87
N VAL A 259 -2.46 2.14 -12.10
CA VAL A 259 -2.85 3.51 -12.45
C VAL A 259 -2.31 3.84 -13.84
N ASP A 260 -3.23 4.02 -14.76
CA ASP A 260 -2.96 4.42 -16.13
C ASP A 260 -4.06 5.34 -16.65
N ALA A 261 -3.70 6.33 -17.46
CA ALA A 261 -4.68 7.21 -18.12
C ALA A 261 -5.48 6.48 -19.20
N GLY A 262 -4.96 5.38 -19.74
CA GLY A 262 -5.70 4.46 -20.60
C GLY A 262 -6.56 3.48 -19.80
N ALA A 263 -7.40 2.73 -20.48
CA ALA A 263 -8.10 1.58 -19.89
C ALA A 263 -7.20 0.33 -19.95
N PRO A 264 -7.34 -0.62 -19.02
CA PRO A 264 -8.24 -0.61 -17.88
C PRO A 264 -7.72 0.23 -16.69
N ASN A 265 -8.63 0.70 -15.85
CA ASN A 265 -8.37 1.34 -14.58
C ASN A 265 -9.64 1.27 -13.70
N LEU A 266 -9.56 1.68 -12.42
CA LEU A 266 -10.69 1.59 -11.49
C LEU A 266 -11.99 2.27 -12.00
N LEU A 267 -11.88 3.35 -12.76
CA LEU A 267 -13.06 4.02 -13.33
C LEU A 267 -13.58 3.36 -14.61
N THR A 268 -12.91 2.33 -15.12
CA THR A 268 -13.46 1.43 -16.14
C THR A 268 -14.03 0.14 -15.55
N ASP A 269 -13.48 -0.31 -14.41
CA ASP A 269 -13.79 -1.62 -13.83
C ASP A 269 -15.02 -1.57 -12.93
N LEU A 270 -15.07 -0.58 -12.01
CA LEU A 270 -16.13 -0.48 -11.01
C LEU A 270 -17.53 -0.20 -11.57
N PRO A 271 -17.72 0.72 -12.55
CA PRO A 271 -19.06 1.03 -13.06
C PRO A 271 -19.83 -0.17 -13.59
N PRO A 272 -19.27 -1.07 -14.42
CA PRO A 272 -20.00 -2.27 -14.86
C PRO A 272 -20.39 -3.20 -13.72
N ALA A 273 -19.54 -3.36 -12.71
CA ALA A 273 -19.86 -4.21 -11.55
C ALA A 273 -21.04 -3.63 -10.76
N ILE A 274 -20.99 -2.34 -10.44
CA ILE A 274 -22.05 -1.62 -9.71
C ILE A 274 -23.36 -1.66 -10.49
N LEU A 275 -23.33 -1.37 -11.80
CA LEU A 275 -24.51 -1.31 -12.64
C LEU A 275 -25.21 -2.66 -12.79
N ASN A 276 -24.45 -3.76 -12.92
CA ASN A 276 -25.02 -5.07 -13.17
C ASN A 276 -25.34 -5.86 -11.89
N PHE A 277 -24.82 -5.48 -10.73
CA PHE A 277 -25.02 -6.24 -9.50
C PHE A 277 -26.49 -6.34 -9.07
N PRO A 278 -27.35 -5.30 -9.16
CA PRO A 278 -28.78 -5.44 -8.81
C PRO A 278 -29.51 -6.50 -9.62
N ASP A 279 -29.29 -6.56 -10.93
CA ASP A 279 -29.90 -7.57 -11.81
C ASP A 279 -29.33 -8.96 -11.57
N TYR A 280 -28.03 -9.05 -11.24
CA TYR A 280 -27.43 -10.31 -10.79
C TYR A 280 -28.09 -10.81 -9.51
N ALA A 281 -28.25 -9.97 -8.51
CA ALA A 281 -28.92 -10.32 -7.26
C ALA A 281 -30.38 -10.73 -7.51
N ALA A 282 -31.12 -10.00 -8.36
CA ALA A 282 -32.51 -10.31 -8.74
C ALA A 282 -32.63 -11.63 -9.51
N SER A 283 -31.58 -12.07 -10.20
CA SER A 283 -31.54 -13.39 -10.88
C SER A 283 -31.38 -14.58 -9.93
N GLY A 284 -31.34 -14.35 -8.61
CA GLY A 284 -31.03 -15.37 -7.61
C GLY A 284 -29.53 -15.75 -7.62
N LEU A 285 -28.65 -14.81 -7.92
CA LEU A 285 -27.19 -15.00 -8.00
C LEU A 285 -26.77 -16.02 -9.07
N SER A 286 -27.49 -16.04 -10.19
CA SER A 286 -27.23 -16.99 -11.27
C SER A 286 -26.00 -16.60 -12.08
N ALA A 287 -24.95 -17.44 -12.05
CA ALA A 287 -23.76 -17.28 -12.88
C ALA A 287 -24.05 -17.25 -14.39
N ASN A 288 -25.21 -17.79 -14.82
CA ASN A 288 -25.65 -17.80 -16.21
C ASN A 288 -26.43 -16.54 -16.62
N SER A 289 -26.77 -15.65 -15.66
CA SER A 289 -27.46 -14.39 -15.96
C SER A 289 -26.61 -13.49 -16.87
N THR A 290 -27.28 -12.63 -17.64
CA THR A 290 -26.60 -11.61 -18.46
C THR A 290 -25.77 -10.67 -17.57
N ALA A 291 -26.30 -10.31 -16.41
CA ALA A 291 -25.63 -9.44 -15.47
C ALA A 291 -24.30 -10.05 -14.94
N ALA A 292 -24.32 -11.35 -14.57
CA ALA A 292 -23.09 -12.04 -14.17
C ALA A 292 -22.04 -12.05 -15.31
N LYS A 293 -22.48 -12.34 -16.53
CA LYS A 293 -21.61 -12.35 -17.70
C LYS A 293 -21.00 -10.97 -17.97
N ASN A 294 -21.79 -9.90 -17.78
CA ASN A 294 -21.29 -8.51 -17.93
C ASN A 294 -20.23 -8.16 -16.88
N ILE A 295 -20.42 -8.58 -15.61
CA ILE A 295 -19.44 -8.36 -14.54
C ILE A 295 -18.13 -9.12 -14.86
N VAL A 296 -18.22 -10.39 -15.26
CA VAL A 296 -17.03 -11.17 -15.66
C VAL A 296 -16.36 -10.57 -16.90
N ALA A 297 -17.12 -10.11 -17.88
CA ALA A 297 -16.59 -9.45 -19.08
C ALA A 297 -15.88 -8.13 -18.78
N ALA A 298 -16.22 -7.48 -17.66
CA ALA A 298 -15.52 -6.31 -17.14
C ALA A 298 -14.21 -6.66 -16.39
N GLY A 299 -13.78 -7.93 -16.42
CA GLY A 299 -12.51 -8.40 -15.86
C GLY A 299 -12.62 -9.05 -14.48
N TYR A 300 -13.78 -9.03 -13.83
CA TYR A 300 -13.93 -9.60 -12.48
C TYR A 300 -13.85 -11.13 -12.49
N PRO A 301 -13.27 -11.73 -11.44
CA PRO A 301 -13.33 -13.19 -11.25
C PRO A 301 -14.79 -13.64 -11.05
N PRO A 302 -15.08 -14.94 -11.25
CA PRO A 302 -16.42 -15.46 -10.98
C PRO A 302 -16.83 -15.26 -9.53
N ASP A 303 -18.13 -15.08 -9.28
CA ASP A 303 -18.63 -15.00 -7.90
C ASP A 303 -18.51 -16.33 -7.17
N ILE A 304 -18.32 -16.28 -5.87
CA ILE A 304 -18.49 -17.42 -4.96
C ILE A 304 -19.79 -17.21 -4.19
N VAL A 305 -20.71 -18.15 -4.36
CA VAL A 305 -21.97 -18.14 -3.62
C VAL A 305 -21.93 -19.25 -2.56
N GLY A 306 -21.96 -18.81 -1.29
CA GLY A 306 -21.97 -19.67 -0.12
C GLY A 306 -23.37 -19.95 0.41
N PRO A 307 -23.47 -20.64 1.57
CA PRO A 307 -24.74 -20.91 2.23
C PRO A 307 -25.56 -19.64 2.51
N GLY A 308 -26.88 -19.73 2.40
CA GLY A 308 -27.77 -18.59 2.66
C GLY A 308 -27.70 -17.48 1.60
N ASN A 309 -27.25 -17.80 0.38
CA ASN A 309 -27.05 -16.83 -0.70
C ASN A 309 -26.02 -15.74 -0.36
N LEU A 310 -25.05 -16.04 0.49
CA LEU A 310 -23.92 -15.17 0.73
C LEU A 310 -23.04 -15.15 -0.54
N SER A 311 -22.89 -13.99 -1.15
CA SER A 311 -22.15 -13.78 -2.38
C SER A 311 -20.88 -12.98 -2.10
N LEU A 312 -19.74 -13.40 -2.65
CA LEU A 312 -18.49 -12.64 -2.57
C LEU A 312 -18.65 -11.28 -3.25
N TRP A 313 -19.23 -11.22 -4.45
CA TRP A 313 -19.56 -9.95 -5.09
C TRP A 313 -20.54 -9.11 -4.27
N GLY A 314 -21.47 -9.76 -3.57
CA GLY A 314 -22.41 -9.10 -2.65
C GLY A 314 -21.70 -8.35 -1.53
N LEU A 315 -20.62 -8.91 -0.98
CA LEU A 315 -19.80 -8.23 0.03
C LEU A 315 -19.04 -7.03 -0.57
N TYR A 316 -18.50 -7.18 -1.78
CA TYR A 316 -17.84 -6.07 -2.47
C TYR A 316 -18.81 -4.95 -2.83
N ASN A 317 -19.99 -5.27 -3.35
CA ASN A 317 -21.03 -4.29 -3.63
C ASN A 317 -21.50 -3.57 -2.37
N ALA A 318 -21.61 -4.28 -1.25
CA ALA A 318 -22.09 -3.70 0.00
C ALA A 318 -21.07 -2.75 0.67
N GLN A 319 -19.78 -2.92 0.42
CA GLN A 319 -18.73 -2.29 1.25
C GLN A 319 -17.64 -1.55 0.47
N PHE A 320 -17.42 -1.85 -0.82
CA PHE A 320 -16.22 -1.40 -1.51
C PHE A 320 -16.47 -0.73 -2.87
N TRP A 321 -17.27 -1.30 -3.77
CA TRP A 321 -17.35 -0.85 -5.16
C TRP A 321 -17.81 0.60 -5.28
N GLU A 322 -18.97 0.92 -4.71
CA GLU A 322 -19.55 2.26 -4.78
C GLU A 322 -18.64 3.31 -4.14
N VAL A 323 -18.18 3.05 -2.94
CA VAL A 323 -17.36 4.00 -2.18
C VAL A 323 -16.00 4.22 -2.82
N THR A 324 -15.42 3.18 -3.42
CA THR A 324 -14.14 3.30 -4.14
C THR A 324 -14.31 4.10 -5.43
N GLN A 325 -15.35 3.79 -6.22
CA GLN A 325 -15.64 4.58 -7.42
C GLN A 325 -15.87 6.05 -7.09
N CYS A 326 -16.69 6.33 -6.09
CA CYS A 326 -16.96 7.69 -5.63
C CYS A 326 -15.69 8.45 -5.26
N GLN A 327 -14.84 7.83 -4.46
CA GLN A 327 -13.57 8.42 -4.04
C GLN A 327 -12.73 8.82 -5.26
N TRP A 328 -12.55 7.90 -6.19
CA TRP A 328 -11.71 8.12 -7.36
C TRP A 328 -12.35 9.14 -8.31
N GLN A 329 -13.64 9.01 -8.58
CA GLN A 329 -14.36 9.89 -9.49
C GLN A 329 -14.38 11.34 -9.00
N LYS A 330 -14.70 11.58 -7.73
CA LYS A 330 -14.77 12.96 -7.19
C LYS A 330 -13.43 13.69 -7.24
N ARG A 331 -12.32 12.97 -7.15
CA ARG A 331 -10.99 13.56 -7.21
C ARG A 331 -10.42 13.66 -8.61
N LEU A 332 -10.71 12.70 -9.47
CA LEU A 332 -10.15 12.66 -10.82
C LEU A 332 -11.03 13.29 -11.88
N ASP A 333 -12.33 13.35 -11.63
CA ASP A 333 -13.31 14.01 -12.52
C ASP A 333 -14.34 14.83 -11.72
N PRO A 334 -13.91 15.88 -11.00
CA PRO A 334 -14.79 16.65 -10.11
C PRO A 334 -15.92 17.37 -10.84
N THR A 335 -15.86 17.48 -12.16
CA THR A 335 -16.92 18.09 -12.98
C THR A 335 -18.08 17.14 -13.29
N TYR A 336 -17.95 15.83 -12.92
CA TYR A 336 -19.02 14.87 -13.05
C TYR A 336 -19.78 14.73 -11.73
N ASP A 337 -20.96 15.29 -11.65
CA ASP A 337 -21.72 15.47 -10.40
C ASP A 337 -22.84 14.46 -10.16
N THR A 338 -23.11 13.54 -11.09
CA THR A 338 -24.21 12.57 -10.98
C THR A 338 -23.96 11.47 -9.95
N TYR A 339 -22.82 11.50 -9.29
CA TYR A 339 -22.44 10.47 -8.36
C TYR A 339 -23.39 10.32 -7.17
N GLY A 340 -24.03 11.38 -6.70
CA GLY A 340 -25.00 11.35 -5.60
C GLY A 340 -26.21 10.44 -5.82
N SER A 341 -26.44 9.96 -7.04
CA SER A 341 -27.52 9.01 -7.37
C SER A 341 -27.12 7.53 -7.28
N GLY A 342 -25.86 7.23 -6.90
CA GLY A 342 -25.40 5.84 -6.72
C GLY A 342 -25.35 5.08 -8.04
N THR A 343 -24.71 5.62 -9.06
CA THR A 343 -24.83 5.07 -10.40
C THR A 343 -23.52 4.54 -10.93
N GLY A 344 -23.51 3.27 -11.29
CA GLY A 344 -22.50 2.70 -12.18
C GLY A 344 -22.59 3.23 -13.62
N THR A 345 -23.21 4.40 -13.84
CA THR A 345 -23.41 4.98 -15.18
C THR A 345 -22.21 5.80 -15.65
N TYR A 346 -21.19 5.98 -14.83
CA TYR A 346 -19.97 6.69 -15.21
C TYR A 346 -19.30 6.00 -16.41
N ASN A 347 -19.04 6.76 -17.46
CA ASN A 347 -18.39 6.27 -18.66
C ASN A 347 -17.04 6.96 -18.85
N TYR A 348 -15.98 6.32 -18.38
CA TYR A 348 -14.62 6.85 -18.43
C TYR A 348 -14.19 7.26 -19.84
N VAL A 349 -14.47 6.43 -20.85
CA VAL A 349 -14.05 6.71 -22.24
C VAL A 349 -14.68 7.98 -22.77
N SER A 350 -15.97 8.21 -22.49
CA SER A 350 -16.63 9.46 -22.89
C SER A 350 -16.08 10.67 -22.12
N ARG A 351 -15.68 10.48 -20.87
CA ARG A 351 -15.12 11.54 -20.04
C ARG A 351 -13.72 11.97 -20.44
N LEU A 352 -12.91 11.08 -21.04
CA LEU A 352 -11.58 11.43 -21.56
C LEU A 352 -11.58 12.63 -22.52
N SER A 353 -12.63 12.77 -23.32
CA SER A 353 -12.78 13.90 -24.27
C SER A 353 -13.53 15.11 -23.67
N ALA A 354 -14.23 14.93 -22.55
CA ALA A 354 -15.12 15.93 -21.97
C ALA A 354 -14.60 16.56 -20.66
N SER A 355 -13.52 16.02 -20.09
CA SER A 355 -12.96 16.47 -18.83
C SER A 355 -11.44 16.26 -18.76
N ASN A 356 -10.83 16.64 -17.63
CA ASN A 356 -9.41 16.46 -17.37
C ASN A 356 -9.07 15.10 -16.74
N VAL A 357 -10.01 14.15 -16.70
CA VAL A 357 -9.81 12.88 -16.01
C VAL A 357 -8.57 12.13 -16.49
N GLY A 358 -8.31 12.09 -17.80
CA GLY A 358 -7.12 11.46 -18.37
C GLY A 358 -5.81 12.13 -17.91
N ALA A 359 -5.76 13.46 -17.87
CA ALA A 359 -4.62 14.21 -17.38
C ALA A 359 -4.40 13.98 -15.87
N ASN A 360 -5.48 13.93 -15.09
CA ASN A 360 -5.44 13.68 -13.66
C ASN A 360 -4.91 12.26 -13.36
N PHE A 361 -5.33 11.23 -14.12
CA PHE A 361 -4.73 9.90 -14.04
C PHE A 361 -3.25 9.91 -14.41
N ALA A 362 -2.88 10.59 -15.51
CA ALA A 362 -1.50 10.64 -16.00
C ALA A 362 -0.54 11.27 -14.99
N ALA A 363 -1.02 12.19 -14.14
CA ALA A 363 -0.22 12.89 -13.15
C ALA A 363 0.40 11.95 -12.09
N PHE A 364 -0.25 10.82 -11.80
CA PHE A 364 0.26 9.83 -10.83
C PHE A 364 0.37 8.41 -11.41
N ALA A 365 0.28 8.25 -12.72
CA ALA A 365 0.33 6.95 -13.40
C ALA A 365 1.64 6.19 -13.11
N THR A 366 1.53 4.87 -13.04
CA THR A 366 2.68 3.97 -13.06
C THR A 366 3.35 4.01 -14.43
N THR A 367 4.65 3.90 -14.48
CA THR A 367 5.42 3.99 -15.73
C THR A 367 5.94 2.64 -16.23
N GLY A 368 6.02 1.63 -15.37
CA GLY A 368 6.68 0.36 -15.63
C GLY A 368 8.21 0.44 -15.70
N ARG A 369 8.79 1.64 -15.58
CA ARG A 369 10.24 1.87 -15.67
C ARG A 369 10.91 1.60 -14.33
N ILE A 370 10.83 0.37 -13.87
CA ILE A 370 11.52 -0.05 -12.65
C ILE A 370 13.03 0.07 -12.83
N ARG A 371 13.72 0.46 -11.76
CA ARG A 371 15.19 0.56 -11.69
C ARG A 371 15.76 -0.31 -10.57
N ARG A 372 14.92 -0.97 -9.80
CA ARG A 372 15.26 -1.89 -8.73
C ARG A 372 14.35 -3.12 -8.84
N PRO A 373 14.78 -4.27 -8.32
CA PRO A 373 13.97 -5.48 -8.31
C PRO A 373 12.59 -5.26 -7.66
N LEU A 374 11.55 -5.77 -8.30
CA LEU A 374 10.18 -5.65 -7.83
C LEU A 374 9.45 -6.99 -7.97
N VAL A 375 8.81 -7.41 -6.92
CA VAL A 375 7.93 -8.59 -6.92
C VAL A 375 6.50 -8.14 -6.66
N THR A 376 5.60 -8.48 -7.57
CA THR A 376 4.15 -8.33 -7.39
C THR A 376 3.57 -9.67 -6.92
N VAL A 377 2.74 -9.66 -5.89
CA VAL A 377 1.95 -10.81 -5.44
C VAL A 377 0.48 -10.43 -5.49
N ALA A 378 -0.33 -11.20 -6.20
CA ALA A 378 -1.74 -10.86 -6.42
C ALA A 378 -2.65 -12.08 -6.37
N GLY A 379 -3.86 -11.90 -5.84
CA GLY A 379 -4.87 -12.94 -5.79
C GLY A 379 -5.70 -13.02 -7.06
N THR A 380 -6.05 -14.24 -7.46
CA THR A 380 -6.87 -14.44 -8.67
C THR A 380 -8.36 -14.17 -8.43
N MET A 381 -8.80 -14.14 -7.18
CA MET A 381 -10.18 -13.87 -6.77
C MET A 381 -10.36 -12.46 -6.20
N ASP A 382 -9.47 -11.54 -6.57
CA ASP A 382 -9.61 -10.14 -6.19
C ASP A 382 -10.86 -9.53 -6.85
N GLY A 383 -11.86 -9.24 -6.02
CA GLY A 383 -13.13 -8.63 -6.44
C GLY A 383 -13.11 -7.10 -6.39
N LEU A 384 -11.97 -6.47 -6.07
CA LEU A 384 -11.79 -5.02 -6.10
C LEU A 384 -10.85 -4.59 -7.23
N LEU A 385 -9.75 -5.30 -7.38
CA LEU A 385 -8.69 -5.04 -8.35
C LEU A 385 -8.50 -6.26 -9.26
N PRO A 386 -9.36 -6.47 -10.28
CA PRO A 386 -9.29 -7.63 -11.16
C PRO A 386 -7.87 -7.88 -11.66
N ILE A 387 -7.37 -9.11 -11.51
CA ILE A 387 -5.96 -9.43 -11.71
C ILE A 387 -5.44 -9.05 -13.10
N ASP A 388 -6.26 -9.24 -14.15
CA ASP A 388 -5.89 -8.89 -15.53
C ASP A 388 -5.73 -7.39 -15.75
N HIS A 389 -6.49 -6.59 -15.00
CA HIS A 389 -6.54 -5.14 -15.14
C HIS A 389 -5.57 -4.42 -14.20
N HIS A 390 -5.07 -5.09 -13.16
CA HIS A 390 -4.16 -4.49 -12.20
C HIS A 390 -2.78 -5.16 -12.18
N ALA A 391 -2.64 -6.37 -11.67
CA ALA A 391 -1.33 -7.03 -11.54
C ALA A 391 -0.74 -7.40 -12.90
N ARG A 392 -1.51 -8.09 -13.75
CA ARG A 392 -1.07 -8.49 -15.10
C ARG A 392 -0.89 -7.29 -16.04
N ALA A 393 -1.74 -6.24 -15.89
CA ALA A 393 -1.58 -5.01 -16.66
C ALA A 393 -0.28 -4.29 -16.31
N TYR A 394 0.08 -4.24 -15.03
CA TYR A 394 1.35 -3.68 -14.61
C TYR A 394 2.55 -4.51 -15.11
N ALA A 395 2.47 -5.84 -15.04
CA ALA A 395 3.49 -6.73 -15.60
C ALA A 395 3.74 -6.46 -17.10
N ARG A 396 2.66 -6.34 -17.89
CA ARG A 396 2.75 -5.97 -19.32
C ARG A 396 3.41 -4.59 -19.51
N LYS A 397 3.10 -3.63 -18.64
CA LYS A 397 3.68 -2.28 -18.69
C LYS A 397 5.18 -2.29 -18.39
N VAL A 398 5.61 -3.08 -17.40
CA VAL A 398 7.04 -3.27 -17.08
C VAL A 398 7.76 -3.90 -18.28
N ALA A 399 7.24 -4.98 -18.84
CA ALA A 399 7.83 -5.64 -20.03
C ALA A 399 7.98 -4.65 -21.19
N ALA A 400 6.92 -3.91 -21.53
CA ALA A 400 6.97 -2.91 -22.60
C ALA A 400 7.97 -1.76 -22.32
N ALA A 401 8.18 -1.37 -21.05
CA ALA A 401 9.15 -0.36 -20.71
C ALA A 401 10.60 -0.88 -20.81
N GLN A 402 10.84 -2.14 -20.49
CA GLN A 402 12.12 -2.81 -20.63
C GLN A 402 12.50 -2.99 -22.10
N ASP A 403 11.57 -3.42 -22.96
CA ASP A 403 11.81 -3.59 -24.40
C ASP A 403 12.18 -2.26 -25.08
N LYS A 404 11.47 -1.17 -24.76
CA LYS A 404 11.80 0.16 -25.31
C LYS A 404 13.18 0.66 -24.90
N ARG A 405 13.67 0.32 -23.73
CA ARG A 405 15.02 0.67 -23.27
C ARG A 405 16.06 -0.02 -24.13
N ASP A 406 15.89 -1.31 -24.42
CA ASP A 406 16.83 -2.08 -25.26
C ASP A 406 16.90 -1.53 -26.67
N ASP A 407 15.75 -1.20 -27.27
CA ASP A 407 15.71 -0.61 -28.61
C ASP A 407 16.45 0.73 -28.65
N THR A 408 16.34 1.55 -27.59
CA THR A 408 17.06 2.82 -27.49
C THR A 408 18.57 2.62 -27.33
N GLU A 409 18.99 1.66 -26.52
CA GLU A 409 20.40 1.32 -26.31
C GLU A 409 21.03 0.72 -27.59
N ARG A 410 20.30 -0.09 -28.35
CA ARG A 410 20.75 -0.62 -29.66
C ARG A 410 20.83 0.43 -30.76
N ALA A 411 19.91 1.42 -30.72
CA ALA A 411 19.86 2.49 -31.72
C ALA A 411 20.89 3.61 -31.47
N SER A 412 21.52 3.67 -30.30
CA SER A 412 22.57 4.65 -29.99
C SER A 412 23.85 4.25 -30.74
N PRO A 413 24.39 5.10 -31.67
CA PRO A 413 25.64 4.78 -32.35
C PRO A 413 26.75 4.70 -31.30
N ALA A 414 27.53 3.62 -31.36
CA ALA A 414 28.69 3.41 -30.52
C ALA A 414 29.71 4.56 -30.77
N THR A 415 29.59 5.64 -30.03
CA THR A 415 30.64 6.68 -30.02
C THR A 415 31.81 6.13 -29.23
N GLY A 416 32.81 5.63 -29.97
CA GLY A 416 34.23 5.52 -29.60
C GLY A 416 34.57 4.76 -28.33
N ALA A 417 35.23 3.64 -28.50
CA ALA A 417 36.11 2.93 -27.61
C ALA A 417 36.48 3.65 -26.28
N GLY A 418 35.64 3.51 -25.28
CA GLY A 418 35.99 3.74 -23.91
C GLY A 418 35.41 2.56 -23.12
N ARG A 419 36.27 1.64 -22.66
CA ARG A 419 35.88 0.65 -21.65
C ARG A 419 35.21 1.40 -20.51
N ARG A 420 33.90 1.18 -20.28
CA ARG A 420 33.27 1.59 -19.04
C ARG A 420 34.10 1.05 -17.88
N PRO A 421 34.41 1.85 -16.84
CA PRO A 421 34.96 1.29 -15.62
C PRO A 421 33.99 0.23 -15.11
N GLU A 422 34.53 -0.94 -14.79
CA GLU A 422 33.80 -1.97 -14.05
C GLU A 422 33.28 -1.31 -12.76
N HIS A 423 32.01 -0.94 -12.74
CA HIS A 423 31.31 -0.71 -11.49
C HIS A 423 31.19 -2.06 -10.81
N THR A 424 32.03 -2.28 -9.80
CA THR A 424 32.04 -3.47 -8.96
C THR A 424 30.91 -3.49 -7.92
N ASP A 425 29.86 -2.73 -8.10
CA ASP A 425 28.60 -2.94 -7.41
C ASP A 425 27.82 -3.97 -8.19
N ALA A 426 27.74 -5.19 -7.65
CA ALA A 426 26.99 -6.29 -8.19
C ALA A 426 25.55 -5.84 -8.47
N ASP A 427 25.29 -5.40 -9.69
CA ASP A 427 23.96 -5.09 -10.19
C ASP A 427 23.26 -6.45 -10.33
N HIS A 428 22.40 -6.76 -9.35
CA HIS A 428 21.64 -8.02 -9.27
C HIS A 428 20.46 -7.98 -10.26
N GLY A 429 20.77 -7.69 -11.54
CA GLY A 429 19.83 -7.81 -12.64
C GLY A 429 19.60 -9.28 -13.05
N ASP A 430 18.53 -9.54 -13.78
CA ASP A 430 18.41 -10.75 -14.57
C ASP A 430 19.63 -10.83 -15.53
N ARG A 431 19.90 -12.00 -16.12
CA ARG A 431 21.09 -12.29 -16.96
C ARG A 431 21.44 -11.24 -18.01
N ASP A 432 20.51 -10.33 -18.29
CA ASP A 432 20.62 -9.25 -19.28
C ASP A 432 20.88 -7.86 -18.66
N GLY A 433 21.20 -7.75 -17.35
CA GLY A 433 21.46 -6.48 -16.67
C GLY A 433 20.20 -5.63 -16.41
N ARG A 434 19.01 -6.19 -16.56
CA ARG A 434 17.72 -5.53 -16.25
C ARG A 434 17.33 -5.77 -14.80
N PRO A 435 16.67 -4.80 -14.12
CA PRO A 435 16.08 -5.07 -12.81
C PRO A 435 15.06 -6.20 -12.91
N ALA A 436 15.16 -7.17 -12.01
CA ALA A 436 14.25 -8.31 -12.00
C ALA A 436 12.82 -7.85 -11.65
N TYR A 437 11.86 -8.28 -12.46
CA TYR A 437 10.43 -8.21 -12.14
C TYR A 437 9.84 -9.60 -12.04
N ARG A 438 8.98 -9.85 -11.06
CA ARG A 438 8.24 -11.12 -10.92
C ARG A 438 6.80 -10.87 -10.54
N LEU A 439 5.90 -11.69 -11.10
CA LEU A 439 4.50 -11.76 -10.75
C LEU A 439 4.17 -13.15 -10.20
N TYR A 440 3.75 -13.21 -8.95
CA TYR A 440 3.27 -14.43 -8.31
C TYR A 440 1.78 -14.32 -8.09
N GLU A 441 1.02 -15.21 -8.72
CA GLU A 441 -0.43 -15.23 -8.65
C GLU A 441 -0.89 -16.28 -7.64
N VAL A 442 -1.59 -15.86 -6.59
CA VAL A 442 -2.15 -16.75 -5.57
C VAL A 442 -3.54 -17.19 -6.04
N GLN A 443 -3.65 -18.45 -6.46
CA GLN A 443 -4.93 -19.01 -6.87
C GLN A 443 -5.92 -19.00 -5.71
N ASN A 444 -7.13 -18.54 -5.94
CA ASN A 444 -8.16 -18.27 -4.91
C ASN A 444 -7.81 -17.14 -3.92
N GLY A 445 -6.70 -16.43 -4.08
CA GLY A 445 -6.37 -15.25 -3.26
C GLY A 445 -7.38 -14.13 -3.48
N ASN A 446 -7.77 -13.43 -2.42
CA ASN A 446 -8.77 -12.37 -2.47
C ASN A 446 -8.28 -11.11 -1.75
N HIS A 447 -8.62 -9.94 -2.29
CA HIS A 447 -8.17 -8.63 -1.80
C HIS A 447 -8.46 -8.42 -0.31
N ILE A 448 -9.65 -8.80 0.12
CA ILE A 448 -10.08 -8.67 1.52
C ILE A 448 -9.92 -10.02 2.20
N GLU A 449 -8.77 -10.24 2.79
CA GLU A 449 -8.39 -11.55 3.35
C GLU A 449 -9.34 -12.06 4.45
N THR A 450 -10.00 -11.17 5.20
CA THR A 450 -11.01 -11.57 6.18
C THR A 450 -12.22 -12.25 5.56
N PHE A 451 -12.45 -12.12 4.27
CA PHE A 451 -13.52 -12.85 3.59
C PHE A 451 -13.25 -14.35 3.54
N LYS A 452 -12.00 -14.80 3.77
CA LYS A 452 -11.73 -16.23 3.96
C LYS A 452 -12.49 -16.85 5.13
N ASP A 453 -12.81 -16.09 6.16
CA ASP A 453 -13.61 -16.56 7.29
C ASP A 453 -15.07 -16.90 6.86
N LEU A 454 -15.56 -16.27 5.79
CA LEU A 454 -16.87 -16.48 5.21
C LEU A 454 -16.85 -17.45 4.02
N PHE A 455 -15.75 -17.45 3.29
CA PHE A 455 -15.52 -18.31 2.11
C PHE A 455 -14.24 -19.11 2.30
N PRO A 456 -14.28 -20.29 2.95
CA PRO A 456 -13.09 -21.10 3.25
C PRO A 456 -12.30 -21.55 2.01
N GLN A 457 -12.89 -21.45 0.82
CA GLN A 457 -12.24 -21.74 -0.46
C GLN A 457 -11.20 -20.69 -0.85
N LEU A 458 -11.29 -19.46 -0.32
CA LEU A 458 -10.32 -18.40 -0.56
C LEU A 458 -8.98 -18.74 0.08
N GLU A 459 -7.91 -18.17 -0.47
CA GLU A 459 -6.55 -18.26 0.05
C GLU A 459 -6.06 -16.92 0.59
N LEU A 460 -5.17 -16.98 1.58
CA LEU A 460 -4.50 -15.80 2.10
C LEU A 460 -3.33 -15.43 1.19
N ILE A 461 -3.18 -14.15 0.86
CA ILE A 461 -2.07 -13.63 0.07
C ILE A 461 -0.91 -13.22 0.98
N GLN A 462 -1.18 -12.79 2.20
CA GLN A 462 -0.19 -12.32 3.17
C GLN A 462 1.01 -13.26 3.33
N PRO A 463 0.86 -14.59 3.52
CA PRO A 463 2.01 -15.49 3.66
C PRO A 463 2.92 -15.50 2.41
N HIS A 464 2.31 -15.38 1.23
CA HIS A 464 3.03 -15.35 -0.04
C HIS A 464 3.75 -14.01 -0.24
N ALA A 465 3.13 -12.89 0.13
CA ALA A 465 3.76 -11.57 0.10
C ALA A 465 4.96 -11.50 1.05
N GLN A 466 4.83 -12.05 2.26
CA GLN A 466 5.94 -12.16 3.23
C GLN A 466 7.06 -13.09 2.72
N ARG A 467 6.71 -14.21 2.07
CA ARG A 467 7.70 -15.09 1.45
C ARG A 467 8.39 -14.42 0.26
N ALA A 468 7.66 -13.69 -0.56
CA ALA A 468 8.21 -12.91 -1.67
C ALA A 468 9.21 -11.86 -1.17
N PHE A 469 8.92 -11.24 -0.02
CA PHE A 469 9.86 -10.31 0.64
C PHE A 469 11.16 -11.00 1.04
N ASP A 470 11.13 -12.18 1.64
CA ASP A 470 12.36 -12.90 1.99
C ASP A 470 13.17 -13.27 0.73
N LEU A 471 12.50 -13.71 -0.34
CA LEU A 471 13.14 -14.02 -1.62
C LEU A 471 13.78 -12.77 -2.26
N LEU A 472 13.08 -11.63 -2.19
CA LEU A 472 13.61 -10.36 -2.68
C LEU A 472 14.85 -9.92 -1.89
N VAL A 473 14.83 -10.05 -0.56
CA VAL A 473 16.01 -9.76 0.29
C VAL A 473 17.19 -10.65 -0.08
N ASP A 474 16.97 -11.95 -0.26
CA ASP A 474 18.02 -12.88 -0.68
C ASP A 474 18.56 -12.54 -2.08
N HIS A 475 17.71 -12.12 -2.99
CA HIS A 475 18.10 -11.64 -4.32
C HIS A 475 18.99 -10.39 -4.22
N VAL A 476 18.53 -9.37 -3.51
CA VAL A 476 19.24 -8.07 -3.40
C VAL A 476 20.55 -8.18 -2.63
N GLU A 477 20.64 -9.05 -1.63
CA GLU A 477 21.82 -9.12 -0.76
C GLU A 477 22.81 -10.22 -1.13
N ARG A 478 22.33 -11.30 -1.72
CA ARG A 478 23.12 -12.49 -1.98
C ARG A 478 23.19 -12.88 -3.47
N GLY A 479 22.47 -12.17 -4.33
CA GLY A 479 22.38 -12.48 -5.75
C GLY A 479 21.60 -13.78 -6.04
N ALA A 480 20.77 -14.25 -5.09
CA ALA A 480 19.95 -15.43 -5.31
C ALA A 480 18.93 -15.16 -6.44
N ALA A 481 18.77 -16.09 -7.37
CA ALA A 481 17.78 -15.92 -8.42
C ALA A 481 16.36 -15.91 -7.85
N LEU A 482 15.55 -14.92 -8.26
CA LEU A 482 14.12 -14.94 -7.97
C LEU A 482 13.46 -16.08 -8.76
N PRO A 483 12.56 -16.87 -8.12
CA PRO A 483 11.74 -17.84 -8.84
C PRO A 483 11.02 -17.20 -10.03
N ALA A 484 10.80 -17.97 -11.08
CA ALA A 484 10.04 -17.49 -12.24
C ALA A 484 8.60 -17.10 -11.87
N ASP A 485 8.00 -16.25 -12.70
CA ASP A 485 6.58 -15.96 -12.64
C ASP A 485 5.77 -17.25 -12.55
N GLN A 486 4.78 -17.30 -11.66
CA GLN A 486 4.07 -18.54 -11.41
C GLN A 486 2.65 -18.34 -10.87
N CYS A 487 1.82 -19.32 -11.19
CA CYS A 487 0.57 -19.58 -10.48
C CYS A 487 0.88 -20.43 -9.25
N ILE A 488 0.59 -19.89 -8.08
CA ILE A 488 0.68 -20.61 -6.80
C ILE A 488 -0.68 -21.27 -6.57
N GLY A 489 -0.75 -22.57 -6.83
CA GLY A 489 -1.97 -23.34 -6.65
C GLY A 489 -2.48 -23.27 -5.19
N ARG A 490 -3.78 -23.48 -5.00
CA ARG A 490 -4.43 -23.48 -3.70
C ARG A 490 -3.67 -24.39 -2.70
N GLY A 491 -3.35 -23.87 -1.53
CA GLY A 491 -2.58 -24.57 -0.50
C GLY A 491 -1.08 -24.76 -0.79
N ALA A 492 -0.58 -24.26 -1.91
CA ALA A 492 0.84 -24.32 -2.27
C ALA A 492 1.61 -23.09 -1.74
N THR A 493 2.91 -23.03 -2.04
CA THR A 493 3.79 -21.91 -1.72
C THR A 493 4.62 -21.53 -2.96
N ILE A 494 5.24 -20.35 -2.95
CA ILE A 494 6.18 -19.95 -4.01
C ILE A 494 7.29 -21.00 -4.14
N ALA A 495 7.38 -21.63 -5.31
CA ALA A 495 8.32 -22.70 -5.63
C ALA A 495 9.51 -22.18 -6.43
N ALA A 496 10.72 -22.67 -6.15
CA ALA A 496 11.90 -22.37 -6.95
C ALA A 496 11.77 -22.86 -8.41
N HIS A 497 11.09 -24.01 -8.57
CA HIS A 497 10.77 -24.61 -9.87
C HIS A 497 9.26 -24.84 -9.92
N PRO A 498 8.48 -23.87 -10.41
CA PRO A 498 7.02 -23.94 -10.36
C PRO A 498 6.48 -25.01 -11.32
N ALA A 499 5.48 -25.75 -10.83
CA ALA A 499 4.74 -26.69 -11.65
C ALA A 499 3.82 -25.99 -12.67
N GLN A 500 3.41 -24.77 -12.35
CA GLN A 500 2.60 -23.88 -13.20
C GLN A 500 3.36 -22.54 -13.38
N PRO A 501 4.31 -22.47 -14.31
CA PRO A 501 4.98 -21.21 -14.62
C PRO A 501 4.03 -20.26 -15.34
N GLY A 502 4.23 -18.95 -15.16
CA GLY A 502 3.39 -17.92 -15.76
C GLY A 502 2.10 -17.67 -15.00
N HIS A 503 1.01 -17.44 -15.70
CA HIS A 503 -0.27 -17.03 -15.11
C HIS A 503 -1.14 -18.21 -14.71
N CYS A 504 -2.00 -18.03 -13.71
CA CYS A 504 -3.06 -18.98 -13.39
C CYS A 504 -4.08 -19.04 -14.55
N ALA A 505 -4.19 -20.21 -15.18
CA ALA A 505 -5.17 -20.44 -16.25
C ALA A 505 -6.61 -20.47 -15.70
N THR A 506 -6.77 -20.94 -14.46
CA THR A 506 -8.05 -20.99 -13.76
C THR A 506 -7.98 -20.09 -12.52
N LEU A 507 -8.86 -19.09 -12.47
CA LEU A 507 -8.85 -18.11 -11.36
C LEU A 507 -9.35 -18.69 -10.05
N PHE A 508 -10.33 -19.59 -10.10
CA PHE A 508 -10.96 -20.22 -8.94
C PHE A 508 -10.96 -21.74 -9.03
N VAL A 509 -10.54 -22.38 -7.97
CA VAL A 509 -10.63 -23.83 -7.76
C VAL A 509 -11.46 -24.07 -6.51
N PRO A 510 -12.59 -24.80 -6.59
CA PRO A 510 -13.49 -25.05 -5.47
C PRO A 510 -12.87 -25.74 -4.26
#